data_3ab3af219c47b1e8dae257fa557e8f90
#
_entry.id   3ab3af219c47b1e8dae257fa557e8f90
#
_cell.length_a   1.000
_cell.length_b   1.000
_cell.length_c   1.000
_cell.angle_alpha   90.00
_cell.angle_beta   90.00
_cell.angle_gamma   90.00
#
_symmetry.space_group_name_H-M   'P 1'
#
loop_
_entity.id
_entity.type
_entity.pdbx_description
1 polymer ?
#
loop_
_entity_poly.entity_id
_entity_poly.type
_entity_poly.pdbx_seq_one_letter_code
_entity_poly.pdbx_strand_id
1 'polypeptide(L)'
;MNYFPEIQIRTIQPSDNPDLALIVRNTLSEFGAANPGTVFFDPTTDALFELFQTPNSAYFVAEANGKILGGGGIYPTEGLPEGTCELVKMYLLPEARGIGLGRTLIEKCLETARENGFQQVYLETLDELHLALKIYAKFGFEYLPAPLGNTNHFGCGLWMLKRL
;
A
#
# COMPACT_ATOMS: atom_id res chain seq x y z
N MET A 1 -0.42 23.00 -13.66
CA MET A 1 -0.11 21.61 -14.05
C MET A 1 1.18 21.21 -13.35
N ASN A 2 1.10 20.32 -12.39
CA ASN A 2 2.31 19.81 -11.72
C ASN A 2 2.99 18.85 -12.69
N TYR A 3 3.98 19.34 -13.40
CA TYR A 3 4.79 18.51 -14.28
C TYR A 3 5.90 17.88 -13.44
N PHE A 4 5.77 16.59 -13.16
CA PHE A 4 6.90 15.82 -12.66
C PHE A 4 7.75 15.40 -13.87
N PRO A 5 9.03 15.77 -13.88
CA PRO A 5 9.94 15.15 -14.83
C PRO A 5 9.94 13.65 -14.53
N GLU A 6 10.45 12.87 -15.40
CA GLU A 6 10.43 11.40 -15.38
C GLU A 6 10.26 10.76 -13.99
N ILE A 7 9.11 10.13 -13.75
CA ILE A 7 8.84 9.38 -12.51
C ILE A 7 9.45 7.99 -12.66
N GLN A 8 10.28 7.62 -11.69
CA GLN A 8 10.85 6.28 -11.62
C GLN A 8 10.19 5.49 -10.49
N ILE A 9 9.91 4.22 -10.76
CA ILE A 9 9.46 3.26 -9.75
C ILE A 9 10.62 2.30 -9.48
N ARG A 10 11.02 2.24 -8.22
CA ARG A 10 12.13 1.42 -7.77
C ARG A 10 11.81 0.72 -6.45
N THR A 11 12.62 -0.26 -6.08
CA THR A 11 12.53 -0.88 -4.75
C THR A 11 12.93 0.10 -3.66
N ILE A 12 12.34 -0.11 -2.48
CA ILE A 12 12.64 0.70 -1.28
C ILE A 12 14.11 0.63 -0.88
N GLN A 13 14.62 1.74 -0.36
CA GLN A 13 15.97 1.90 0.20
C GLN A 13 15.88 2.34 1.67
N PRO A 14 16.92 2.10 2.50
CA PRO A 14 16.90 2.52 3.91
C PRO A 14 16.61 4.00 4.13
N SER A 15 17.14 4.85 3.25
CA SER A 15 16.97 6.30 3.32
C SER A 15 15.54 6.79 3.03
N ASP A 16 14.66 5.90 2.53
CA ASP A 16 13.26 6.25 2.22
C ASP A 16 12.37 6.27 3.46
N ASN A 17 12.77 5.62 4.54
CA ASN A 17 11.92 5.43 5.72
C ASN A 17 11.28 6.71 6.26
N PRO A 18 12.03 7.81 6.49
CA PRO A 18 11.42 9.02 7.05
C PRO A 18 10.35 9.64 6.15
N ASP A 19 10.63 9.75 4.86
CA ASP A 19 9.71 10.37 3.90
C ASP A 19 8.44 9.52 3.72
N LEU A 20 8.60 8.20 3.64
CA LEU A 20 7.45 7.29 3.53
C LEU A 20 6.58 7.32 4.77
N ALA A 21 7.16 7.31 5.96
CA ALA A 21 6.41 7.40 7.22
C ALA A 21 5.58 8.69 7.27
N LEU A 22 6.17 9.80 6.83
CA LEU A 22 5.50 11.09 6.79
C LEU A 22 4.33 11.09 5.79
N ILE A 23 4.53 10.53 4.59
CA ILE A 23 3.49 10.43 3.56
C ILE A 23 2.31 9.60 4.08
N VAL A 24 2.57 8.44 4.69
CA VAL A 24 1.54 7.56 5.25
C VAL A 24 0.71 8.29 6.30
N ARG A 25 1.36 8.91 7.28
CA ARG A 25 0.68 9.60 8.39
C ARG A 25 -0.07 10.84 7.94
N ASN A 26 0.53 11.65 7.08
CA ASN A 26 -0.12 12.84 6.54
C ASN A 26 -1.36 12.49 5.72
N THR A 27 -1.30 11.43 4.92
CA THR A 27 -2.45 10.96 4.14
C THR A 27 -3.60 10.53 5.05
N LEU A 28 -3.32 9.73 6.06
CA LEU A 28 -4.34 9.29 7.01
C LEU A 28 -4.94 10.48 7.78
N SER A 29 -4.13 11.42 8.21
CA SER A 29 -4.61 12.64 8.86
C SER A 29 -5.48 13.50 7.94
N GLU A 30 -5.09 13.64 6.67
CA GLU A 30 -5.83 14.39 5.66
C GLU A 30 -7.26 13.86 5.48
N PHE A 31 -7.44 12.55 5.49
CA PHE A 31 -8.76 11.91 5.33
C PHE A 31 -9.47 11.60 6.64
N GLY A 32 -8.98 12.10 7.78
CA GLY A 32 -9.59 11.85 9.08
C GLY A 32 -9.45 10.40 9.57
N ALA A 33 -8.45 9.68 9.07
CA ALA A 33 -8.25 8.25 9.30
C ALA A 33 -7.06 7.93 10.23
N ALA A 34 -6.53 8.91 10.95
CA ALA A 34 -5.43 8.74 11.89
C ALA A 34 -5.92 8.16 13.23
N ASN A 35 -6.50 6.97 13.17
CA ASN A 35 -7.15 6.31 14.30
C ASN A 35 -6.30 5.14 14.85
N PRO A 36 -6.46 4.78 16.15
CA PRO A 36 -5.85 3.57 16.69
C PRO A 36 -6.25 2.32 15.88
N GLY A 37 -5.30 1.39 15.71
CA GLY A 37 -5.51 0.16 14.94
C GLY A 37 -5.38 0.33 13.43
N THR A 38 -4.90 1.48 12.97
CA THR A 38 -4.52 1.72 11.58
C THR A 38 -3.00 1.80 11.45
N VAL A 39 -2.49 1.86 10.22
CA VAL A 39 -1.04 2.01 9.96
C VAL A 39 -0.45 3.29 10.54
N PHE A 40 -1.28 4.29 10.89
CA PHE A 40 -0.80 5.53 11.51
C PHE A 40 -0.03 5.26 12.82
N PHE A 41 -0.53 4.34 13.64
CA PHE A 41 0.07 3.97 14.93
C PHE A 41 0.92 2.70 14.87
N ASP A 42 1.03 2.08 13.70
CA ASP A 42 1.85 0.88 13.51
C ASP A 42 3.34 1.29 13.54
N PRO A 43 4.15 0.75 14.48
CA PRO A 43 5.56 1.10 14.57
C PRO A 43 6.37 0.71 13.34
N THR A 44 5.93 -0.28 12.55
CA THR A 44 6.61 -0.65 11.29
C THR A 44 6.54 0.45 10.24
N THR A 45 5.64 1.42 10.39
CA THR A 45 5.53 2.56 9.48
C THR A 45 6.81 3.41 9.47
N ASP A 46 7.57 3.43 10.56
CA ASP A 46 8.86 4.14 10.64
C ASP A 46 10.04 3.32 10.13
N ALA A 47 9.85 2.03 9.86
CA ALA A 47 10.89 1.07 9.49
C ALA A 47 10.45 0.21 8.30
N LEU A 48 9.94 0.84 7.25
CA LEU A 48 9.40 0.12 6.08
C LEU A 48 10.48 -0.66 5.34
N PHE A 49 11.68 -0.10 5.18
CA PHE A 49 12.78 -0.83 4.54
C PHE A 49 13.04 -2.16 5.27
N GLU A 50 13.14 -2.13 6.58
CA GLU A 50 13.42 -3.32 7.40
C GLU A 50 12.26 -4.32 7.33
N LEU A 51 11.02 -3.86 7.36
CA LEU A 51 9.84 -4.70 7.21
C LEU A 51 9.87 -5.49 5.90
N PHE A 52 10.21 -4.82 4.80
CA PHE A 52 10.18 -5.40 3.46
C PHE A 52 11.47 -6.15 3.08
N GLN A 53 12.34 -6.47 4.04
CA GLN A 53 13.38 -7.48 3.87
C GLN A 53 12.84 -8.91 4.07
N THR A 54 11.61 -9.04 4.53
CA THR A 54 10.93 -10.34 4.67
C THR A 54 10.82 -11.03 3.31
N PRO A 55 11.16 -12.34 3.21
CA PRO A 55 11.00 -13.10 1.96
C PRO A 55 9.57 -13.02 1.42
N ASN A 56 9.43 -12.95 0.10
CA ASN A 56 8.17 -12.81 -0.63
C ASN A 56 7.41 -11.51 -0.38
N SER A 57 8.01 -10.54 0.31
CA SER A 57 7.53 -9.17 0.37
C SER A 57 8.24 -8.29 -0.64
N ALA A 58 7.62 -7.16 -0.99
CA ALA A 58 8.22 -6.14 -1.82
C ALA A 58 7.55 -4.79 -1.55
N TYR A 59 8.32 -3.72 -1.59
CA TYR A 59 7.80 -2.37 -1.51
C TYR A 59 8.41 -1.52 -2.62
N PHE A 60 7.57 -0.84 -3.39
CA PHE A 60 7.98 0.00 -4.50
C PHE A 60 7.78 1.47 -4.15
N VAL A 61 8.76 2.27 -4.50
CA VAL A 61 8.79 3.72 -4.24
C VAL A 61 8.73 4.44 -5.58
N ALA A 62 7.87 5.44 -5.67
CA ALA A 62 7.82 6.36 -6.79
C ALA A 62 8.64 7.61 -6.46
N GLU A 63 9.58 7.95 -7.32
CA GLU A 63 10.51 9.05 -7.13
C GLU A 63 10.60 9.90 -8.39
N ALA A 64 10.72 11.22 -8.22
CA ALA A 64 11.02 12.15 -9.30
C ALA A 64 12.02 13.18 -8.80
N ASN A 65 13.18 13.30 -9.48
CA ASN A 65 14.26 14.24 -9.13
C ASN A 65 14.67 14.17 -7.64
N GLY A 66 14.82 12.98 -7.10
CA GLY A 66 15.20 12.78 -5.70
C GLY A 66 14.09 13.00 -4.69
N LYS A 67 12.87 13.35 -5.14
CA LYS A 67 11.71 13.52 -4.25
C LYS A 67 10.87 12.26 -4.24
N ILE A 68 10.59 11.73 -3.07
CA ILE A 68 9.67 10.60 -2.87
C ILE A 68 8.23 11.09 -3.06
N LEU A 69 7.50 10.47 -3.95
CA LEU A 69 6.10 10.80 -4.26
C LEU A 69 5.11 9.87 -3.55
N GLY A 70 5.55 8.72 -3.13
CA GLY A 70 4.75 7.71 -2.47
C GLY A 70 5.26 6.31 -2.76
N GLY A 71 4.45 5.32 -2.41
CA GLY A 71 4.79 3.93 -2.64
C GLY A 71 3.68 2.98 -2.26
N GLY A 72 3.95 1.69 -2.42
CA GLY A 72 3.07 0.60 -2.07
C GLY A 72 3.77 -0.73 -2.16
N GLY A 73 3.24 -1.73 -1.51
CA GLY A 73 3.88 -3.04 -1.49
C GLY A 73 2.94 -4.20 -1.24
N ILE A 74 3.53 -5.39 -1.25
CA ILE A 74 2.89 -6.64 -0.88
C ILE A 74 3.65 -7.29 0.28
N TYR A 75 2.91 -7.97 1.15
CA TYR A 75 3.47 -8.60 2.32
C TYR A 75 2.80 -9.95 2.59
N PRO A 76 3.57 -11.00 2.96
CA PRO A 76 3.01 -12.31 3.31
C PRO A 76 2.49 -12.30 4.75
N THR A 77 1.40 -11.59 4.99
CA THR A 77 0.84 -11.37 6.34
C THR A 77 0.44 -12.68 6.99
N GLU A 78 0.84 -12.84 8.25
CA GLU A 78 0.53 -14.02 9.05
C GLU A 78 -0.97 -14.24 9.20
N GLY A 79 -1.40 -15.48 9.12
CA GLY A 79 -2.79 -15.88 9.28
C GLY A 79 -3.65 -15.75 8.03
N LEU A 80 -3.14 -15.20 6.94
CA LEU A 80 -3.85 -15.21 5.66
C LEU A 80 -3.93 -16.64 5.09
N PRO A 81 -4.98 -16.95 4.30
CA PRO A 81 -5.05 -18.24 3.61
C PRO A 81 -3.82 -18.49 2.75
N GLU A 82 -3.46 -19.76 2.57
CA GLU A 82 -2.34 -20.16 1.72
C GLU A 82 -2.47 -19.52 0.33
N GLY A 83 -1.35 -19.06 -0.22
CA GLY A 83 -1.32 -18.41 -1.53
C GLY A 83 -1.82 -16.97 -1.55
N THR A 84 -2.03 -16.36 -0.38
CA THR A 84 -2.53 -14.99 -0.24
C THR A 84 -1.45 -14.07 0.32
N CYS A 85 -1.24 -12.92 -0.34
CA CYS A 85 -0.48 -11.81 0.23
C CYS A 85 -1.39 -10.60 0.46
N GLU A 86 -0.89 -9.62 1.19
CA GLU A 86 -1.60 -8.38 1.47
C GLU A 86 -0.99 -7.23 0.69
N LEU A 87 -1.83 -6.43 0.01
CA LEU A 87 -1.45 -5.13 -0.54
C LEU A 87 -1.45 -4.12 0.60
N VAL A 88 -0.30 -3.49 0.84
CA VAL A 88 -0.09 -2.69 2.04
C VAL A 88 0.53 -1.33 1.72
N LYS A 89 0.20 -0.36 2.56
CA LYS A 89 0.86 0.95 2.64
C LYS A 89 0.97 1.66 1.29
N MET A 90 -0.12 1.63 0.52
CA MET A 90 -0.27 2.29 -0.77
C MET A 90 -0.73 3.74 -0.57
N TYR A 91 0.21 4.67 -0.54
CA TYR A 91 -0.05 6.09 -0.29
C TYR A 91 0.77 6.97 -1.22
N LEU A 92 0.17 8.10 -1.63
CA LEU A 92 0.79 9.10 -2.50
C LEU A 92 0.67 10.50 -1.90
N LEU A 93 1.66 11.34 -2.16
CA LEU A 93 1.54 12.78 -1.92
C LEU A 93 0.33 13.33 -2.68
N PRO A 94 -0.37 14.36 -2.13
CA PRO A 94 -1.51 14.98 -2.82
C PRO A 94 -1.20 15.41 -4.24
N GLU A 95 -0.05 16.03 -4.47
CA GLU A 95 0.37 16.51 -5.79
C GLU A 95 0.71 15.40 -6.78
N ALA A 96 0.91 14.18 -6.33
CA ALA A 96 1.19 13.00 -7.16
C ALA A 96 -0.06 12.19 -7.52
N ARG A 97 -1.22 12.62 -7.08
CA ARG A 97 -2.50 11.93 -7.34
C ARG A 97 -3.11 12.39 -8.66
N GLY A 98 -3.95 11.55 -9.25
CA GLY A 98 -4.69 11.89 -10.46
C GLY A 98 -3.88 11.86 -11.75
N ILE A 99 -2.67 11.33 -11.73
CA ILE A 99 -1.78 11.18 -12.90
C ILE A 99 -1.52 9.71 -13.28
N GLY A 100 -2.26 8.78 -12.68
CA GLY A 100 -2.12 7.34 -12.95
C GLY A 100 -1.02 6.64 -12.14
N LEU A 101 -0.35 7.31 -11.23
CA LEU A 101 0.77 6.75 -10.47
C LEU A 101 0.31 5.64 -9.51
N GLY A 102 -0.79 5.84 -8.81
CA GLY A 102 -1.37 4.82 -7.93
C GLY A 102 -1.70 3.55 -8.69
N ARG A 103 -2.28 3.68 -9.87
CA ARG A 103 -2.56 2.55 -10.76
C ARG A 103 -1.28 1.81 -11.13
N THR A 104 -0.24 2.52 -11.53
CA THR A 104 1.05 1.92 -11.91
C THR A 104 1.68 1.15 -10.75
N LEU A 105 1.63 1.70 -9.54
CA LEU A 105 2.13 1.04 -8.34
C LEU A 105 1.34 -0.24 -8.01
N ILE A 106 0.01 -0.19 -8.12
CA ILE A 106 -0.84 -1.37 -7.89
C ILE A 106 -0.53 -2.45 -8.93
N GLU A 107 -0.44 -2.09 -10.20
CA GLU A 107 -0.07 -3.03 -11.28
C GLU A 107 1.26 -3.72 -10.98
N LYS A 108 2.26 -2.95 -10.56
CA LYS A 108 3.58 -3.48 -10.17
C LYS A 108 3.50 -4.46 -9.00
N CYS A 109 2.70 -4.13 -7.99
CA CYS A 109 2.47 -5.01 -6.85
C CYS A 109 1.78 -6.31 -7.25
N LEU A 110 0.74 -6.24 -8.09
CA LEU A 110 0.02 -7.42 -8.55
C LEU A 110 0.90 -8.32 -9.42
N GLU A 111 1.70 -7.73 -10.31
CA GLU A 111 2.66 -8.48 -11.12
C GLU A 111 3.67 -9.22 -10.24
N THR A 112 4.23 -8.53 -9.26
CA THR A 112 5.20 -9.12 -8.32
C THR A 112 4.56 -10.23 -7.49
N ALA A 113 3.30 -10.07 -7.08
CA ALA A 113 2.56 -11.11 -6.37
C ALA A 113 2.43 -12.38 -7.22
N ARG A 114 2.11 -12.23 -8.50
CA ARG A 114 2.06 -13.39 -9.44
C ARG A 114 3.43 -14.05 -9.58
N GLU A 115 4.47 -13.26 -9.78
CA GLU A 115 5.85 -13.76 -9.93
C GLU A 115 6.31 -14.52 -8.67
N ASN A 116 5.87 -14.09 -7.48
CA ASN A 116 6.18 -14.73 -6.21
C ASN A 116 5.29 -15.97 -5.93
N GLY A 117 4.39 -16.33 -6.85
CA GLY A 117 3.55 -17.51 -6.73
C GLY A 117 2.28 -17.34 -5.92
N PHE A 118 1.92 -16.12 -5.54
CA PHE A 118 0.64 -15.87 -4.87
C PHE A 118 -0.53 -16.02 -5.85
N GLN A 119 -1.66 -16.49 -5.33
CA GLN A 119 -2.87 -16.75 -6.10
C GLN A 119 -3.93 -15.67 -5.90
N GLN A 120 -3.84 -14.92 -4.81
CA GLN A 120 -4.76 -13.83 -4.50
C GLN A 120 -4.09 -12.77 -3.63
N VAL A 121 -4.69 -11.58 -3.67
CA VAL A 121 -4.23 -10.40 -2.92
C VAL A 121 -5.37 -9.87 -2.08
N TYR A 122 -5.08 -9.69 -0.79
CA TYR A 122 -5.98 -9.14 0.21
C TYR A 122 -5.57 -7.71 0.56
N LEU A 123 -6.52 -6.88 0.95
CA LEU A 123 -6.22 -5.56 1.52
C LEU A 123 -7.22 -5.19 2.61
N GLU A 124 -6.77 -4.35 3.52
CA GLU A 124 -7.59 -3.69 4.53
C GLU A 124 -7.54 -2.19 4.31
N THR A 125 -8.67 -1.52 4.46
CA THR A 125 -8.77 -0.09 4.21
C THR A 125 -9.90 0.54 5.05
N LEU A 126 -10.11 1.82 4.83
CA LEU A 126 -11.07 2.63 5.55
C LEU A 126 -12.01 3.32 4.56
N ASP A 127 -13.27 3.53 4.97
CA ASP A 127 -14.26 4.22 4.16
C ASP A 127 -13.83 5.66 3.83
N GLU A 128 -13.09 6.29 4.73
CA GLU A 128 -12.52 7.63 4.56
C GLU A 128 -11.57 7.72 3.36
N LEU A 129 -10.96 6.59 2.95
CA LEU A 129 -10.06 6.51 1.80
C LEU A 129 -10.81 6.19 0.49
N HIS A 130 -11.95 6.82 0.27
CA HIS A 130 -12.89 6.51 -0.82
C HIS A 130 -12.30 6.62 -2.24
N LEU A 131 -11.29 7.46 -2.46
CA LEU A 131 -10.63 7.55 -3.76
C LEU A 131 -9.85 6.27 -4.08
N ALA A 132 -9.16 5.71 -3.09
CA ALA A 132 -8.45 4.44 -3.24
C ALA A 132 -9.42 3.27 -3.47
N LEU A 133 -10.57 3.27 -2.81
CA LEU A 133 -11.60 2.23 -2.98
C LEU A 133 -12.04 2.10 -4.43
N LYS A 134 -12.24 3.21 -5.12
CA LYS A 134 -12.63 3.23 -6.55
C LYS A 134 -11.57 2.59 -7.42
N ILE A 135 -10.30 2.85 -7.14
CA ILE A 135 -9.17 2.27 -7.87
C ILE A 135 -9.10 0.77 -7.64
N TYR A 136 -9.21 0.31 -6.40
CA TYR A 136 -9.22 -1.11 -6.07
C TYR A 136 -10.36 -1.86 -6.76
N ALA A 137 -11.57 -1.29 -6.76
CA ALA A 137 -12.71 -1.88 -7.45
C ALA A 137 -12.46 -2.04 -8.96
N LYS A 138 -11.83 -1.05 -9.60
CA LYS A 138 -11.45 -1.12 -11.02
C LYS A 138 -10.43 -2.21 -11.33
N PHE A 139 -9.58 -2.57 -10.36
CA PHE A 139 -8.65 -3.68 -10.49
C PHE A 139 -9.30 -5.06 -10.26
N GLY A 140 -10.57 -5.08 -9.88
CA GLY A 140 -11.31 -6.32 -9.63
C GLY A 140 -11.23 -6.81 -8.18
N PHE A 141 -10.83 -5.96 -7.24
CA PHE A 141 -10.96 -6.26 -5.82
C PHE A 141 -12.44 -6.25 -5.44
N GLU A 142 -12.87 -7.26 -4.70
CA GLU A 142 -14.23 -7.42 -4.20
C GLU A 142 -14.26 -7.30 -2.68
N TYR A 143 -15.33 -6.71 -2.15
CA TYR A 143 -15.50 -6.57 -0.71
C TYR A 143 -15.72 -7.90 -0.03
N LEU A 144 -15.12 -8.06 1.15
CA LEU A 144 -15.33 -9.19 2.04
C LEU A 144 -16.22 -8.77 3.23
N PRO A 145 -16.99 -9.72 3.81
CA PRO A 145 -17.84 -9.44 4.97
C PRO A 145 -17.07 -9.35 6.29
N ALA A 146 -15.83 -9.82 6.33
CA ALA A 146 -15.01 -9.88 7.53
C ALA A 146 -13.52 -9.89 7.16
N PRO A 147 -12.63 -9.51 8.11
CA PRO A 147 -11.19 -9.55 7.87
C PRO A 147 -10.67 -10.98 7.73
N LEU A 148 -9.57 -11.11 6.99
CA LEU A 148 -8.75 -12.33 6.93
C LEU A 148 -7.44 -12.09 7.70
N GLY A 149 -6.87 -13.15 8.24
CA GLY A 149 -5.54 -13.10 8.85
C GLY A 149 -5.46 -12.30 10.15
N ASN A 150 -4.23 -11.97 10.52
CA ASN A 150 -3.91 -11.23 11.73
C ASN A 150 -2.99 -10.06 11.38
N THR A 151 -3.58 -8.96 10.93
CA THR A 151 -2.85 -7.76 10.48
C THR A 151 -2.55 -6.79 11.63
N ASN A 152 -3.22 -6.94 12.78
CA ASN A 152 -3.22 -5.99 13.90
C ASN A 152 -3.80 -4.60 13.55
N HIS A 153 -4.42 -4.44 12.38
CA HIS A 153 -5.05 -3.18 11.97
C HIS A 153 -6.56 -3.21 12.30
N PHE A 154 -6.88 -3.35 13.59
CA PHE A 154 -8.26 -3.45 14.08
C PHE A 154 -9.10 -2.19 13.80
N GLY A 155 -8.47 -1.06 13.49
CA GLY A 155 -9.15 0.18 13.12
C GLY A 155 -9.66 0.23 11.67
N CYS A 156 -9.25 -0.72 10.83
CA CYS A 156 -9.74 -0.84 9.45
C CYS A 156 -11.10 -1.51 9.44
N GLY A 157 -12.07 -0.95 8.72
CA GLY A 157 -13.45 -1.43 8.67
C GLY A 157 -13.89 -1.99 7.33
N LEU A 158 -13.01 -1.99 6.33
CA LEU A 158 -13.26 -2.52 4.99
C LEU A 158 -12.17 -3.50 4.58
N TRP A 159 -12.58 -4.59 3.95
CA TRP A 159 -11.68 -5.66 3.52
C TRP A 159 -12.02 -6.04 2.09
N MET A 160 -10.99 -6.22 1.27
CA MET A 160 -11.17 -6.59 -0.13
C MET A 160 -10.20 -7.70 -0.53
N LEU A 161 -10.60 -8.46 -1.55
CA LEU A 161 -9.82 -9.58 -2.08
C LEU A 161 -9.87 -9.57 -3.60
N LYS A 162 -8.73 -9.85 -4.23
CA LYS A 162 -8.62 -10.08 -5.67
C LYS A 162 -7.94 -11.40 -5.94
N ARG A 163 -8.52 -12.20 -6.82
CA ARG A 163 -7.87 -13.37 -7.40
C ARG A 163 -6.97 -12.95 -8.57
N LEU A 164 -5.77 -13.46 -8.56
CA LEU A 164 -4.77 -13.17 -9.59
C LEU A 164 -4.94 -14.01 -10.85
#